data_6f6b398c46edb7d55e520feedf59edc3
#
_entry.id   6f6b398c46edb7d55e520feedf59edc3
#
_cell.length_a   1.000
_cell.length_b   1.000
_cell.length_c   1.000
_cell.angle_alpha   90.00
_cell.angle_beta   90.00
_cell.angle_gamma   90.00
#
_symmetry.space_group_name_H-M   'P 1'
#
loop_
_entity.id
_entity.type
_entity.pdbx_description
1 polymer ?
#
loop_
_entity_poly.entity_id
_entity_poly.type
_entity_poly.pdbx_seq_one_letter_code
_entity_poly.pdbx_strand_id
1 'polypeptide(L)'
;MGSQVTYVDLNISRESAIRVSSPQSLPQDVCQGPRWHQFALKLGCAGIILFTLAVIGLSASVIFLSQKLSIEKSTMDAQEKYRSTQERRNETTEITSPLKCPIHWHLLREKCLFLSHTFYSWKDSLADCYTKKSSLLLIQDVEELRLIQSLIKTGGILYWIGLNFTLSEKSWKWINGSFLYSDVLKIDGDDDENSCAYISNEKIFSEDCHSDNKWICQKELNPVSVS
;
A
#
# COMPACT_ATOMS: atom_id res chain seq x y z
N MET A 1 -24.16 -53.10 -22.78
CA MET A 1 -23.05 -53.77 -22.14
C MET A 1 -22.75 -52.98 -20.89
N GLY A 2 -23.29 -53.46 -19.77
CA GLY A 2 -23.13 -52.82 -18.46
C GLY A 2 -21.93 -53.47 -17.71
N SER A 3 -21.11 -52.64 -17.17
CA SER A 3 -20.02 -53.08 -16.25
C SER A 3 -20.53 -52.91 -14.82
N GLN A 4 -20.73 -54.07 -14.14
CA GLN A 4 -21.01 -54.12 -12.69
C GLN A 4 -19.75 -53.86 -11.90
N VAL A 5 -19.85 -53.00 -10.91
CA VAL A 5 -18.82 -52.81 -9.88
C VAL A 5 -19.17 -53.71 -8.68
N THR A 6 -18.30 -54.65 -8.36
CA THR A 6 -18.44 -55.57 -7.25
C THR A 6 -17.79 -54.98 -5.99
N TYR A 7 -18.57 -54.77 -4.95
CA TYR A 7 -18.07 -54.42 -3.62
C TYR A 7 -17.68 -55.72 -2.88
N VAL A 8 -16.46 -55.76 -2.34
CA VAL A 8 -16.01 -56.86 -1.46
C VAL A 8 -16.14 -56.35 -0.01
N ASP A 9 -17.04 -57.00 0.71
CA ASP A 9 -17.21 -56.84 2.15
C ASP A 9 -16.08 -57.59 2.88
N LEU A 10 -15.25 -56.87 3.63
CA LEU A 10 -14.28 -57.46 4.53
C LEU A 10 -14.84 -57.54 5.96
N ASN A 11 -15.35 -58.69 6.28
CA ASN A 11 -15.80 -59.06 7.60
C ASN A 11 -14.58 -59.51 8.46
N ILE A 12 -14.16 -58.69 9.40
CA ILE A 12 -13.10 -59.03 10.35
C ILE A 12 -13.73 -59.53 11.64
N SER A 13 -13.63 -60.85 11.82
CA SER A 13 -14.04 -61.57 13.00
C SER A 13 -13.25 -61.13 14.24
N ARG A 14 -14.01 -60.99 15.28
CA ARG A 14 -13.65 -60.76 16.67
C ARG A 14 -13.26 -62.11 17.29
N GLU A 15 -12.03 -62.29 17.71
CA GLU A 15 -11.61 -63.39 18.63
C GLU A 15 -10.32 -63.01 19.34
N SER A 16 -10.26 -62.96 20.56
CA SER A 16 -10.05 -63.75 21.69
C SER A 16 -9.45 -62.92 22.83
N ALA A 17 -10.11 -62.98 23.95
CA ALA A 17 -9.65 -62.44 25.21
C ALA A 17 -8.44 -63.27 25.74
N ILE A 18 -7.33 -62.58 25.96
CA ILE A 18 -6.25 -63.11 26.81
C ILE A 18 -6.30 -62.37 28.14
N ARG A 19 -6.67 -63.14 29.19
CA ARG A 19 -6.49 -62.70 30.57
C ARG A 19 -5.00 -62.75 30.88
N VAL A 20 -4.45 -61.55 31.17
CA VAL A 20 -3.14 -61.45 31.82
C VAL A 20 -3.34 -60.94 33.23
N SER A 21 -2.89 -61.72 34.17
CA SER A 21 -2.89 -61.55 35.62
C SER A 21 -2.21 -60.22 36.01
N SER A 22 -2.81 -59.53 37.00
CA SER A 22 -2.22 -58.38 37.68
C SER A 22 -0.86 -58.67 38.29
N PRO A 23 0.14 -57.84 38.10
CA PRO A 23 1.24 -57.67 39.01
C PRO A 23 0.86 -56.73 40.17
N GLN A 24 1.25 -57.16 41.34
CA GLN A 24 1.11 -56.53 42.63
C GLN A 24 1.55 -55.07 42.62
N SER A 25 0.78 -54.21 43.24
CA SER A 25 1.07 -52.83 43.58
C SER A 25 2.29 -52.73 44.51
N LEU A 26 3.37 -52.13 44.01
CA LEU A 26 4.42 -51.56 44.85
C LEU A 26 3.88 -50.23 45.47
N PRO A 27 4.17 -49.96 46.74
CA PRO A 27 3.81 -48.70 47.35
C PRO A 27 4.66 -47.58 46.68
N GLN A 28 4.03 -46.66 46.01
CA GLN A 28 4.65 -45.39 45.63
C GLN A 28 4.74 -44.52 46.89
N ASP A 29 5.91 -44.50 47.50
CA ASP A 29 6.29 -43.43 48.41
C ASP A 29 6.40 -42.16 47.60
N VAL A 30 5.28 -41.44 47.52
CA VAL A 30 5.22 -40.08 47.05
C VAL A 30 5.86 -39.20 48.10
N CYS A 31 7.11 -38.85 47.93
CA CYS A 31 7.76 -37.75 48.60
C CYS A 31 6.96 -36.47 48.28
N GLN A 32 5.93 -36.20 49.08
CA GLN A 32 5.31 -34.89 49.12
C GLN A 32 6.29 -33.91 49.78
N GLY A 33 7.14 -33.30 48.95
CA GLY A 33 7.92 -32.14 49.39
C GLY A 33 6.99 -31.01 49.82
N PRO A 34 7.39 -30.18 50.81
CA PRO A 34 6.53 -29.17 51.41
C PRO A 34 5.97 -28.25 50.32
N ARG A 35 4.68 -28.04 50.34
CA ARG A 35 3.89 -27.20 49.38
C ARG A 35 4.47 -25.81 49.11
N TRP A 36 5.36 -25.36 49.96
CA TRP A 36 6.03 -24.05 49.84
C TRP A 36 6.97 -23.94 48.64
N HIS A 37 7.63 -25.01 48.23
CA HIS A 37 8.47 -25.03 47.02
C HIS A 37 7.70 -24.80 45.72
N GLN A 38 6.46 -25.26 45.66
CA GLN A 38 5.64 -25.06 44.47
C GLN A 38 5.15 -23.60 44.34
N PHE A 39 4.91 -22.93 45.47
CA PHE A 39 4.59 -21.48 45.48
C PHE A 39 5.81 -20.64 45.14
N ALA A 40 6.97 -20.95 45.65
CA ALA A 40 8.21 -20.26 45.35
C ALA A 40 8.58 -20.37 43.86
N LEU A 41 8.44 -21.52 43.23
CA LEU A 41 8.66 -21.76 41.80
C LEU A 41 7.66 -20.98 40.95
N LYS A 42 6.36 -20.96 41.31
CA LYS A 42 5.33 -20.20 40.57
C LYS A 42 5.56 -18.70 40.67
N LEU A 43 5.93 -18.18 41.83
CA LEU A 43 6.28 -16.76 42.02
C LEU A 43 7.55 -16.38 41.27
N GLY A 44 8.57 -17.26 41.25
CA GLY A 44 9.78 -17.05 40.49
C GLY A 44 9.54 -17.02 38.96
N CYS A 45 8.75 -17.96 38.44
CA CYS A 45 8.36 -17.96 37.03
C CYS A 45 7.55 -16.72 36.64
N ALA A 46 6.58 -16.30 37.48
CA ALA A 46 5.82 -15.08 37.21
C ALA A 46 6.69 -13.84 37.20
N GLY A 47 7.66 -13.74 38.11
CA GLY A 47 8.64 -12.64 38.16
C GLY A 47 9.51 -12.58 36.90
N ILE A 48 10.00 -13.72 36.43
CA ILE A 48 10.81 -13.80 35.20
C ILE A 48 9.99 -13.36 33.97
N ILE A 49 8.74 -13.82 33.88
CA ILE A 49 7.86 -13.46 32.74
C ILE A 49 7.60 -11.94 32.76
N LEU A 50 7.27 -11.35 33.90
CA LEU A 50 7.06 -9.90 33.99
C LEU A 50 8.33 -9.11 33.65
N PHE A 51 9.48 -9.57 34.11
CA PHE A 51 10.76 -8.94 33.80
C PHE A 51 11.10 -9.00 32.31
N THR A 52 10.89 -10.17 31.68
CA THR A 52 11.12 -10.31 30.22
C THR A 52 10.19 -9.43 29.41
N LEU A 53 8.90 -9.34 29.77
CA LEU A 53 7.96 -8.45 29.12
C LEU A 53 8.34 -6.97 29.28
N ALA A 54 8.82 -6.57 30.45
CA ALA A 54 9.31 -5.21 30.69
C ALA A 54 10.53 -4.89 29.83
N VAL A 55 11.50 -5.82 29.72
CA VAL A 55 12.69 -5.63 28.88
C VAL A 55 12.31 -5.51 27.39
N ILE A 56 11.39 -6.36 26.91
CA ILE A 56 10.90 -6.28 25.53
C ILE A 56 10.19 -4.96 25.28
N GLY A 57 9.34 -4.51 26.18
CA GLY A 57 8.65 -3.22 26.07
C GLY A 57 9.60 -2.04 26.05
N LEU A 58 10.61 -2.03 26.91
CA LEU A 58 11.63 -0.97 26.92
C LEU A 58 12.49 -0.98 25.67
N SER A 59 12.91 -2.15 25.18
CA SER A 59 13.70 -2.25 23.94
C SER A 59 12.92 -1.79 22.73
N ALA A 60 11.63 -2.15 22.62
CA ALA A 60 10.74 -1.67 21.55
C ALA A 60 10.58 -0.14 21.60
N SER A 61 10.44 0.43 22.79
CA SER A 61 10.32 1.88 22.98
C SER A 61 11.60 2.61 22.58
N VAL A 62 12.76 2.07 22.92
CA VAL A 62 14.06 2.65 22.53
C VAL A 62 14.24 2.60 21.00
N ILE A 63 13.88 1.50 20.35
CA ILE A 63 13.95 1.37 18.90
C ILE A 63 13.02 2.38 18.24
N PHE A 64 11.80 2.52 18.72
CA PHE A 64 10.82 3.47 18.18
C PHE A 64 11.30 4.92 18.32
N LEU A 65 11.86 5.29 19.48
CA LEU A 65 12.41 6.62 19.71
C LEU A 65 13.65 6.89 18.86
N SER A 66 14.53 5.90 18.69
CA SER A 66 15.72 6.05 17.83
C SER A 66 15.36 6.19 16.35
N GLN A 67 14.32 5.47 15.86
CA GLN A 67 13.81 5.64 14.51
C GLN A 67 13.21 7.05 14.30
N LYS A 68 12.46 7.54 15.30
CA LYS A 68 11.87 8.89 15.24
C LYS A 68 12.96 9.97 15.20
N LEU A 69 13.98 9.84 16.03
CA LEU A 69 15.14 10.75 16.04
C LEU A 69 15.96 10.68 14.74
N SER A 70 16.09 9.49 14.13
CA SER A 70 16.80 9.34 12.85
C SER A 70 16.07 10.01 11.71
N ILE A 71 14.72 9.93 11.68
CA ILE A 71 13.88 10.59 10.69
C ILE A 71 13.97 12.12 10.84
N GLU A 72 13.92 12.62 12.08
CA GLU A 72 14.00 14.05 12.37
C GLU A 72 15.39 14.62 12.02
N LYS A 73 16.47 13.87 12.29
CA LYS A 73 17.83 14.23 11.93
C LYS A 73 18.05 14.25 10.41
N SER A 74 17.49 13.27 9.68
CA SER A 74 17.55 13.22 8.21
C SER A 74 16.82 14.40 7.58
N THR A 75 15.74 14.89 8.20
CA THR A 75 14.98 16.04 7.70
C THR A 75 15.76 17.35 7.98
N MET A 76 16.43 17.46 9.12
CA MET A 76 17.26 18.62 9.43
C MET A 76 18.52 18.69 8.55
N ASP A 77 19.22 17.56 8.36
CA ASP A 77 20.42 17.50 7.51
C ASP A 77 20.09 17.79 6.03
N ALA A 78 18.91 17.34 5.56
CA ALA A 78 18.42 17.66 4.21
C ALA A 78 18.10 19.15 4.05
N GLN A 79 17.57 19.78 5.11
CA GLN A 79 17.19 21.19 5.08
C GLN A 79 18.41 22.11 5.21
N GLU A 80 19.43 21.69 5.97
CA GLU A 80 20.70 22.42 6.09
C GLU A 80 21.57 22.27 4.83
N LYS A 81 21.59 21.10 4.22
CA LYS A 81 22.24 20.87 2.92
C LYS A 81 21.55 21.65 1.79
N TYR A 82 20.24 21.78 1.85
CA TYR A 82 19.46 22.60 0.91
C TYR A 82 19.80 24.10 1.09
N ARG A 83 19.92 24.56 2.33
CA ARG A 83 20.26 25.94 2.65
C ARG A 83 21.69 26.31 2.26
N SER A 84 22.66 25.44 2.54
CA SER A 84 24.06 25.66 2.16
C SER A 84 24.30 25.59 0.65
N THR A 85 23.51 24.80 -0.06
CA THR A 85 23.55 24.74 -1.53
C THR A 85 22.93 26.01 -2.14
N GLN A 86 21.95 26.62 -1.47
CA GLN A 86 21.32 27.87 -1.92
C GLN A 86 22.22 29.07 -1.71
N GLU A 87 23.01 29.10 -0.63
CA GLU A 87 23.94 30.19 -0.32
C GLU A 87 25.17 30.19 -1.24
N ARG A 88 25.63 29.02 -1.69
CA ARG A 88 26.73 28.87 -2.64
C ARG A 88 26.35 29.16 -4.10
N ARG A 89 25.02 29.18 -4.40
CA ARG A 89 24.50 29.45 -5.75
C ARG A 89 24.23 30.92 -6.02
N ASN A 90 24.32 31.78 -4.99
CA ASN A 90 24.07 33.22 -5.13
C ASN A 90 25.24 34.02 -5.72
N GLU A 91 26.35 33.38 -6.06
CA GLU A 91 27.53 34.12 -6.56
C GLU A 91 27.85 33.92 -8.04
N THR A 92 27.02 33.17 -8.79
CA THR A 92 27.20 33.12 -10.26
C THR A 92 25.88 32.93 -10.97
N THR A 93 25.30 34.02 -11.43
CA THR A 93 24.54 34.18 -12.70
C THR A 93 23.27 33.35 -12.91
N GLU A 94 22.24 34.11 -13.28
CA GLU A 94 20.94 33.77 -13.85
C GLU A 94 19.81 33.42 -12.87
N ILE A 95 18.89 34.36 -12.84
CA ILE A 95 17.58 34.35 -12.19
C ILE A 95 16.73 33.23 -12.83
N THR A 96 16.91 32.00 -12.36
CA THR A 96 15.88 30.96 -12.52
C THR A 96 14.94 31.10 -11.33
N SER A 97 13.82 31.74 -11.52
CA SER A 97 12.70 31.71 -10.58
C SER A 97 12.47 30.27 -10.13
N PRO A 98 12.36 29.95 -8.83
CA PRO A 98 12.07 28.60 -8.41
C PRO A 98 10.77 28.14 -9.06
N LEU A 99 10.85 27.08 -9.83
CA LEU A 99 9.70 26.43 -10.45
C LEU A 99 8.68 26.09 -9.37
N LYS A 100 7.56 26.83 -9.32
CA LYS A 100 6.50 26.66 -8.33
C LYS A 100 5.21 26.26 -9.00
N CYS A 101 4.53 25.29 -8.40
CA CYS A 101 3.16 25.00 -8.77
C CYS A 101 2.22 26.15 -8.36
N PRO A 102 1.10 26.34 -9.08
CA PRO A 102 0.05 27.25 -8.65
C PRO A 102 -0.46 26.92 -7.25
N ILE A 103 -1.10 27.88 -6.60
CA ILE A 103 -1.74 27.68 -5.28
C ILE A 103 -2.74 26.51 -5.38
N HIS A 104 -2.77 25.64 -4.38
CA HIS A 104 -3.55 24.40 -4.31
C HIS A 104 -3.15 23.29 -5.30
N TRP A 105 -2.00 23.41 -5.96
CA TRP A 105 -1.42 22.35 -6.76
C TRP A 105 -0.23 21.71 -6.03
N HIS A 106 -0.10 20.41 -6.14
CA HIS A 106 0.98 19.64 -5.52
C HIS A 106 2.10 19.43 -6.51
N LEU A 107 3.33 19.74 -6.12
CA LEU A 107 4.50 19.43 -6.94
C LEU A 107 4.82 17.94 -6.82
N LEU A 108 4.88 17.27 -7.96
CA LEU A 108 5.30 15.88 -8.06
C LEU A 108 6.27 15.73 -9.22
N ARG A 109 7.56 15.49 -8.94
CA ARG A 109 8.63 15.53 -9.95
C ARG A 109 8.61 16.86 -10.72
N GLU A 110 8.39 16.80 -12.02
CA GLU A 110 8.34 17.96 -12.91
C GLU A 110 6.91 18.39 -13.28
N LYS A 111 5.92 17.89 -12.56
CA LYS A 111 4.50 18.17 -12.78
C LYS A 111 3.86 18.82 -11.57
N CYS A 112 2.87 19.65 -11.83
CA CYS A 112 1.95 20.14 -10.82
C CYS A 112 0.64 19.38 -10.94
N LEU A 113 0.16 18.80 -9.84
CA LEU A 113 -1.06 18.02 -9.76
C LEU A 113 -2.12 18.76 -8.97
N PHE A 114 -3.32 18.83 -9.52
CA PHE A 114 -4.51 19.34 -8.83
C PHE A 114 -5.47 18.18 -8.55
N LEU A 115 -5.83 17.99 -7.29
CA LEU A 115 -6.81 17.01 -6.86
C LEU A 115 -8.16 17.72 -6.70
N SER A 116 -9.18 17.26 -7.42
CA SER A 116 -10.51 17.87 -7.32
C SER A 116 -11.16 17.62 -5.96
N HIS A 117 -12.05 18.51 -5.57
CA HIS A 117 -12.88 18.37 -4.38
C HIS A 117 -14.32 17.96 -4.70
N THR A 118 -14.74 18.11 -5.96
CA THR A 118 -16.05 17.77 -6.49
C THR A 118 -16.01 16.45 -7.25
N PHE A 119 -17.17 15.97 -7.69
CA PHE A 119 -17.34 14.71 -8.42
C PHE A 119 -17.98 15.04 -9.77
N TYR A 120 -17.40 14.53 -10.86
CA TYR A 120 -17.89 14.68 -12.23
C TYR A 120 -17.69 13.38 -13.02
N SER A 121 -18.39 13.29 -14.16
CA SER A 121 -18.09 12.29 -15.17
C SER A 121 -16.66 12.44 -15.70
N TRP A 122 -16.11 11.40 -16.31
CA TRP A 122 -14.75 11.48 -16.87
C TRP A 122 -14.62 12.61 -17.91
N LYS A 123 -15.63 12.77 -18.78
CA LYS A 123 -15.65 13.80 -19.81
C LYS A 123 -15.69 15.21 -19.22
N ASP A 124 -16.51 15.42 -18.20
CA ASP A 124 -16.61 16.73 -17.53
C ASP A 124 -15.36 17.05 -16.72
N SER A 125 -14.73 16.02 -16.14
CA SER A 125 -13.43 16.13 -15.49
C SER A 125 -12.31 16.55 -16.45
N LEU A 126 -12.32 15.99 -17.67
CA LEU A 126 -11.41 16.39 -18.74
C LEU A 126 -11.64 17.87 -19.13
N ALA A 127 -12.89 18.28 -19.29
CA ALA A 127 -13.26 19.66 -19.60
C ALA A 127 -12.85 20.62 -18.48
N ASP A 128 -13.02 20.23 -17.21
CA ASP A 128 -12.60 21.03 -16.06
C ASP A 128 -11.08 21.24 -16.04
N CYS A 129 -10.27 20.20 -16.28
CA CYS A 129 -8.82 20.33 -16.41
C CYS A 129 -8.43 21.29 -17.54
N TYR A 130 -9.13 21.23 -18.67
CA TYR A 130 -8.89 22.14 -19.80
C TYR A 130 -9.13 23.61 -19.42
N THR A 131 -10.17 23.92 -18.62
CA THR A 131 -10.41 25.29 -18.11
C THR A 131 -9.25 25.81 -17.27
N LYS A 132 -8.52 24.91 -16.61
CA LYS A 132 -7.33 25.22 -15.79
C LYS A 132 -6.03 25.26 -16.60
N LYS A 133 -6.11 25.21 -17.94
CA LYS A 133 -4.95 25.10 -18.85
C LYS A 133 -4.07 23.91 -18.45
N SER A 134 -4.69 22.78 -18.24
CA SER A 134 -4.08 21.51 -17.79
C SER A 134 -4.78 20.34 -18.49
N SER A 135 -4.32 19.14 -18.27
CA SER A 135 -4.94 17.90 -18.75
C SER A 135 -5.29 16.99 -17.58
N LEU A 136 -6.11 15.97 -17.80
CA LEU A 136 -6.18 14.84 -16.87
C LEU A 136 -4.81 14.18 -16.74
N LEU A 137 -4.55 13.57 -15.60
CA LEU A 137 -3.29 12.95 -15.25
C LEU A 137 -2.90 11.85 -16.24
N LEU A 138 -1.66 11.90 -16.70
CA LEU A 138 -0.97 10.87 -17.46
C LEU A 138 0.14 10.27 -16.59
N ILE A 139 0.13 8.97 -16.39
CA ILE A 139 1.12 8.27 -15.59
C ILE A 139 2.18 7.67 -16.54
N GLN A 140 3.42 8.05 -16.36
CA GLN A 140 4.50 7.69 -17.26
C GLN A 140 5.20 6.38 -16.87
N ASP A 141 5.33 6.14 -15.57
CA ASP A 141 6.02 4.97 -15.04
C ASP A 141 5.45 4.51 -13.69
N VAL A 142 5.87 3.32 -13.27
CA VAL A 142 5.42 2.69 -12.01
C VAL A 142 5.83 3.51 -10.78
N GLU A 143 6.94 4.21 -10.84
CA GLU A 143 7.41 5.03 -9.73
C GLU A 143 6.54 6.28 -9.56
N GLU A 144 6.16 6.93 -10.67
CA GLU A 144 5.19 8.02 -10.65
C GLU A 144 3.85 7.56 -10.09
N LEU A 145 3.37 6.38 -10.49
CA LEU A 145 2.17 5.76 -9.92
C LEU A 145 2.26 5.66 -8.40
N ARG A 146 3.35 5.14 -7.85
CA ARG A 146 3.55 4.99 -6.40
C ARG A 146 3.54 6.33 -5.67
N LEU A 147 4.18 7.34 -6.26
CA LEU A 147 4.18 8.70 -5.68
C LEU A 147 2.78 9.30 -5.64
N ILE A 148 2.00 9.16 -6.72
CA ILE A 148 0.60 9.60 -6.78
C ILE A 148 -0.24 8.86 -5.75
N GLN A 149 -0.12 7.55 -5.68
CA GLN A 149 -0.82 6.73 -4.68
C GLN A 149 -0.48 7.16 -3.25
N SER A 150 0.76 7.54 -2.99
CA SER A 150 1.16 8.06 -1.68
C SER A 150 0.55 9.43 -1.37
N LEU A 151 0.30 10.25 -2.40
CA LEU A 151 -0.35 11.57 -2.26
C LEU A 151 -1.84 11.44 -1.95
N ILE A 152 -2.54 10.45 -2.54
CA ILE A 152 -3.98 10.24 -2.41
C ILE A 152 -4.37 9.29 -1.26
N LYS A 153 -3.46 8.99 -0.34
CA LYS A 153 -3.59 8.00 0.76
C LYS A 153 -4.84 8.10 1.63
N THR A 154 -5.58 9.18 1.60
CA THR A 154 -6.76 9.38 2.45
C THR A 154 -7.97 8.64 1.90
N GLY A 155 -8.07 7.37 2.28
CA GLY A 155 -9.30 6.57 2.46
C GLY A 155 -10.31 6.53 1.32
N GLY A 156 -10.18 5.57 0.37
CA GLY A 156 -11.30 5.14 -0.46
C GLY A 156 -11.77 6.16 -1.53
N ILE A 157 -11.06 7.25 -1.73
CA ILE A 157 -11.39 8.23 -2.75
C ILE A 157 -10.81 7.78 -4.09
N LEU A 158 -11.65 7.79 -5.12
CA LEU A 158 -11.34 7.42 -6.48
C LEU A 158 -11.13 8.67 -7.33
N TYR A 159 -10.10 8.66 -8.17
CA TYR A 159 -9.76 9.80 -9.00
C TYR A 159 -9.63 9.39 -10.47
N TRP A 160 -10.42 9.99 -11.34
CA TRP A 160 -10.26 9.88 -12.79
C TRP A 160 -8.86 10.30 -13.23
N ILE A 161 -8.30 9.53 -14.15
CA ILE A 161 -7.05 9.82 -14.85
C ILE A 161 -7.30 9.90 -16.36
N GLY A 162 -6.34 10.38 -17.11
CA GLY A 162 -6.49 10.62 -18.55
C GLY A 162 -6.36 9.37 -19.41
N LEU A 163 -7.01 8.28 -19.05
CA LEU A 163 -6.93 6.99 -19.70
C LEU A 163 -8.34 6.44 -19.94
N ASN A 164 -8.67 6.05 -21.17
CA ASN A 164 -9.94 5.44 -21.52
C ASN A 164 -9.77 4.29 -22.51
N PHE A 165 -10.71 3.36 -22.53
CA PHE A 165 -10.71 2.26 -23.48
C PHE A 165 -11.27 2.73 -24.83
N THR A 166 -10.66 2.29 -25.92
CA THR A 166 -11.07 2.61 -27.29
C THR A 166 -11.45 1.33 -28.03
N LEU A 167 -12.74 1.17 -28.31
CA LEU A 167 -13.29 -0.03 -28.91
C LEU A 167 -12.71 -0.30 -30.33
N SER A 168 -12.50 0.75 -31.11
CA SER A 168 -11.95 0.64 -32.48
C SER A 168 -10.53 0.02 -32.51
N GLU A 169 -9.76 0.23 -31.47
CA GLU A 169 -8.39 -0.25 -31.33
C GLU A 169 -8.27 -1.39 -30.30
N LYS A 170 -9.38 -1.69 -29.59
CA LYS A 170 -9.46 -2.69 -28.50
C LYS A 170 -8.32 -2.53 -27.48
N SER A 171 -8.06 -1.30 -27.09
CA SER A 171 -6.93 -0.96 -26.25
C SER A 171 -7.18 0.28 -25.41
N TRP A 172 -6.46 0.34 -24.29
CA TRP A 172 -6.41 1.52 -23.43
C TRP A 172 -5.54 2.60 -24.04
N LYS A 173 -6.06 3.80 -24.09
CA LYS A 173 -5.41 4.94 -24.72
C LYS A 173 -5.42 6.17 -23.82
N TRP A 174 -4.27 6.78 -23.70
CA TRP A 174 -4.13 8.06 -23.01
C TRP A 174 -4.72 9.20 -23.84
N ILE A 175 -5.21 10.25 -23.17
CA ILE A 175 -5.77 11.45 -23.83
C ILE A 175 -4.79 12.16 -24.78
N ASN A 176 -3.48 11.91 -24.66
CA ASN A 176 -2.47 12.40 -25.60
C ASN A 176 -2.33 11.52 -26.86
N GLY A 177 -3.14 10.48 -26.97
CA GLY A 177 -3.14 9.54 -28.10
C GLY A 177 -2.17 8.38 -28.00
N SER A 178 -1.32 8.29 -26.99
CA SER A 178 -0.43 7.15 -26.79
C SER A 178 -1.18 5.95 -26.20
N PHE A 179 -0.72 4.75 -26.54
CA PHE A 179 -1.27 3.52 -25.98
C PHE A 179 -0.71 3.24 -24.58
N LEU A 180 -1.54 2.59 -23.77
CA LEU A 180 -1.07 2.02 -22.52
C LEU A 180 -0.30 0.73 -22.82
N TYR A 181 0.95 0.67 -22.37
CA TYR A 181 1.72 -0.57 -22.39
C TYR A 181 1.46 -1.35 -21.10
N SER A 182 0.98 -2.58 -21.23
CA SER A 182 0.59 -3.46 -20.12
C SER A 182 1.71 -3.72 -19.10
N ASP A 183 2.96 -3.56 -19.51
CA ASP A 183 4.13 -3.76 -18.65
C ASP A 183 4.32 -2.63 -17.63
N VAL A 184 3.71 -1.47 -17.89
CA VAL A 184 3.85 -0.28 -17.03
C VAL A 184 2.74 -0.22 -15.99
N LEU A 185 1.49 -0.39 -16.43
CA LEU A 185 0.33 -0.27 -15.56
C LEU A 185 -0.66 -1.41 -15.85
N LYS A 186 -1.21 -1.98 -14.77
CA LYS A 186 -2.30 -2.96 -14.86
C LYS A 186 -3.59 -2.31 -14.42
N ILE A 187 -4.64 -2.49 -15.23
CA ILE A 187 -6.00 -2.05 -14.94
C ILE A 187 -6.80 -3.27 -14.50
N ASP A 188 -7.51 -3.15 -13.39
CA ASP A 188 -8.46 -4.15 -12.91
C ASP A 188 -9.88 -3.70 -13.30
N GLY A 189 -10.68 -4.58 -13.89
CA GLY A 189 -12.06 -4.30 -14.32
C GLY A 189 -12.31 -4.64 -15.79
N ASP A 190 -13.44 -4.17 -16.30
CA ASP A 190 -13.90 -4.50 -17.65
C ASP A 190 -13.34 -3.54 -18.71
N ASP A 191 -13.06 -4.09 -19.90
CA ASP A 191 -12.57 -3.36 -21.05
C ASP A 191 -13.70 -3.24 -22.08
N ASP A 192 -14.54 -2.22 -21.95
CA ASP A 192 -15.65 -1.95 -22.88
C ASP A 192 -15.60 -0.49 -23.41
N GLU A 193 -16.51 -0.17 -24.35
CA GLU A 193 -16.54 1.11 -25.06
C GLU A 193 -16.68 2.33 -24.15
N ASN A 194 -17.29 2.14 -22.97
CA ASN A 194 -17.53 3.22 -22.03
C ASN A 194 -16.62 3.16 -20.81
N SER A 195 -15.55 2.38 -20.88
CA SER A 195 -14.63 2.23 -19.76
C SER A 195 -13.59 3.36 -19.71
N CYS A 196 -13.53 4.04 -18.57
CA CYS A 196 -12.53 5.02 -18.21
C CYS A 196 -11.78 4.58 -16.97
N ALA A 197 -10.52 4.99 -16.86
CA ALA A 197 -9.68 4.56 -15.75
C ALA A 197 -9.68 5.57 -14.60
N TYR A 198 -9.75 5.04 -13.39
CA TYR A 198 -9.51 5.79 -12.16
C TYR A 198 -8.41 5.15 -11.32
N ILE A 199 -7.77 5.97 -10.51
CA ILE A 199 -6.76 5.53 -9.57
C ILE A 199 -7.31 5.56 -8.14
N SER A 200 -6.99 4.50 -7.39
CA SER A 200 -7.12 4.45 -5.93
C SER A 200 -5.73 4.46 -5.28
N ASN A 201 -5.69 4.43 -3.95
CA ASN A 201 -4.43 4.29 -3.22
C ASN A 201 -3.71 2.95 -3.43
N GLU A 202 -4.37 1.95 -4.03
CA GLU A 202 -3.81 0.61 -4.21
C GLU A 202 -3.58 0.27 -5.67
N LYS A 203 -4.55 0.58 -6.55
CA LYS A 203 -4.58 0.10 -7.93
C LYS A 203 -5.26 1.09 -8.87
N ILE A 204 -5.19 0.78 -10.15
CA ILE A 204 -5.97 1.43 -11.20
C ILE A 204 -7.10 0.48 -11.60
N PHE A 205 -8.30 1.04 -11.74
CA PHE A 205 -9.50 0.31 -12.11
C PHE A 205 -10.18 0.95 -13.30
N SER A 206 -11.04 0.18 -13.97
CA SER A 206 -11.99 0.67 -14.97
C SER A 206 -13.39 0.83 -14.38
N GLU A 207 -14.12 1.81 -14.87
CA GLU A 207 -15.53 2.06 -14.56
C GLU A 207 -16.21 2.79 -15.72
N ASP A 208 -17.52 2.80 -15.75
CA ASP A 208 -18.30 3.56 -16.74
C ASP A 208 -17.90 5.04 -16.68
N CYS A 209 -17.51 5.60 -17.83
CA CYS A 209 -17.08 6.99 -17.97
C CYS A 209 -18.11 8.03 -17.51
N HIS A 210 -19.40 7.64 -17.39
CA HIS A 210 -20.49 8.49 -16.92
C HIS A 210 -20.61 8.52 -15.38
N SER A 211 -19.93 7.62 -14.69
CA SER A 211 -19.89 7.63 -13.22
C SER A 211 -19.24 8.91 -12.70
N ASP A 212 -19.68 9.35 -11.53
CA ASP A 212 -19.16 10.55 -10.87
C ASP A 212 -18.01 10.20 -9.92
N ASN A 213 -16.80 10.62 -10.28
CA ASN A 213 -15.61 10.48 -9.43
C ASN A 213 -14.88 11.82 -9.30
N LYS A 214 -13.97 11.90 -8.34
CA LYS A 214 -12.98 12.98 -8.32
C LYS A 214 -11.99 12.78 -9.46
N TRP A 215 -11.15 13.75 -9.74
CA TRP A 215 -10.16 13.66 -10.81
C TRP A 215 -8.86 14.35 -10.43
N ILE A 216 -7.81 14.01 -11.15
CA ILE A 216 -6.50 14.66 -11.02
C ILE A 216 -6.17 15.35 -12.34
N CYS A 217 -5.93 16.67 -12.27
CA CYS A 217 -5.34 17.38 -13.37
C CYS A 217 -3.82 17.45 -13.23
N GLN A 218 -3.11 17.43 -14.34
CA GLN A 218 -1.68 17.67 -14.40
C GLN A 218 -1.34 18.88 -15.26
N LYS A 219 -0.25 19.55 -14.92
CA LYS A 219 0.37 20.60 -15.70
C LYS A 219 1.88 20.45 -15.62
N GLU A 220 2.54 20.50 -16.76
CA GLU A 220 4.00 20.49 -16.78
C GLU A 220 4.57 21.75 -16.12
N LEU A 221 5.68 21.57 -15.43
CA LEU A 221 6.40 22.65 -14.80
C LEU A 221 7.26 23.35 -15.87
N ASN A 222 6.68 24.31 -16.57
CA ASN A 222 7.45 25.10 -17.53
C ASN A 222 8.31 26.11 -16.79
N PRO A 223 9.59 26.27 -17.18
CA PRO A 223 10.38 27.41 -16.74
C PRO A 223 9.65 28.68 -17.22
N VAL A 224 9.43 29.61 -16.30
CA VAL A 224 8.84 30.90 -16.66
C VAL A 224 9.78 31.57 -17.66
N SER A 225 9.37 31.63 -18.92
CA SER A 225 10.03 32.50 -19.90
C SER A 225 9.83 33.93 -19.44
N VAL A 226 10.90 34.52 -18.93
CA VAL A 226 10.95 35.96 -18.65
C VAL A 226 10.99 36.65 -20.01
N SER A 227 9.85 37.19 -20.40
CA SER A 227 9.73 38.11 -21.54
C SER A 227 9.97 39.54 -21.09
#